data_a7852325470887a6ee13e6ff1d40b827
#
_entry.id   a7852325470887a6ee13e6ff1d40b827
#
_cell.length_a   1.000
_cell.length_b   1.000
_cell.length_c   1.000
_cell.angle_alpha   90.00
_cell.angle_beta   90.00
_cell.angle_gamma   90.00
#
_symmetry.space_group_name_H-M   'P 1'
#
loop_
_entity.id
_entity.type
_entity.pdbx_description
1 polymer ?
#
loop_
_entity_poly.entity_id
_entity_poly.type
_entity_poly.pdbx_seq_one_letter_code
_entity_poly.pdbx_strand_id
1 'polypeptide(L)'
;MGSIQIKEDIYWVGARDWNIRYFHGPAYSTHRGTTYNAYLIKDEKNVLVDGVFKPFIGKFFETLGEVIDFQEIDYYVVNHVEPDHSASFPETMKRLRDDVVIICTEKGREGLIEHYGDGYNFQVVRTGDTIKIGKRTLAFVEAPMLHWPDSMFTYVPEEKLLLPNDAFGMHLAVARLFDDENDEVVIMQEAKKYFANILTPFSGLIINKLKEVTEMGLEIDMIAPSHGIIWRRNVVTIIEKYAEWAEMKPRDKAVIVYDTMWDSTELLADKIADGLINEGIDIRLYKQSVSDRNDIITEIFDAKAIIIGSPTINNVILPELVP
;
A
#
# COMPACT_ATOMS: atom_id res chain seq x y z
N MET A 1 2.15 22.15 -3.79
CA MET A 1 1.62 21.42 -4.94
C MET A 1 0.17 21.16 -4.65
N GLY A 2 -0.72 21.51 -5.57
CA GLY A 2 -2.17 21.40 -5.42
C GLY A 2 -2.72 20.04 -5.88
N SER A 3 -4.03 20.04 -6.14
CA SER A 3 -4.76 18.91 -6.70
C SER A 3 -4.22 18.53 -8.10
N ILE A 4 -4.35 17.26 -8.45
CA ILE A 4 -3.89 16.76 -9.75
C ILE A 4 -5.05 16.01 -10.41
N GLN A 5 -5.47 16.44 -11.58
CA GLN A 5 -6.46 15.72 -12.36
C GLN A 5 -5.86 14.45 -12.94
N ILE A 6 -6.42 13.28 -12.60
CA ILE A 6 -5.94 11.98 -13.05
C ILE A 6 -6.77 11.42 -14.21
N LYS A 7 -8.05 11.77 -14.27
CA LYS A 7 -8.99 11.57 -15.38
C LYS A 7 -9.96 12.75 -15.46
N GLU A 8 -10.81 12.81 -16.46
CA GLU A 8 -11.84 13.87 -16.56
C GLU A 8 -12.70 13.88 -15.29
N ASP A 9 -12.76 15.02 -14.60
CA ASP A 9 -13.49 15.21 -13.35
C ASP A 9 -13.10 14.27 -12.19
N ILE A 10 -11.92 13.63 -12.26
CA ILE A 10 -11.36 12.82 -11.19
C ILE A 10 -9.99 13.39 -10.79
N TYR A 11 -9.83 13.65 -9.50
CA TYR A 11 -8.67 14.37 -8.97
C TYR A 11 -8.02 13.60 -7.83
N TRP A 12 -6.70 13.56 -7.83
CA TRP A 12 -5.92 13.28 -6.63
C TRP A 12 -5.92 14.53 -5.73
N VAL A 13 -6.27 14.35 -4.47
CA VAL A 13 -6.38 15.44 -3.47
C VAL A 13 -5.59 15.14 -2.20
N GLY A 14 -4.72 14.14 -2.22
CA GLY A 14 -3.93 13.65 -1.10
C GLY A 14 -2.75 14.53 -0.67
N ALA A 15 -1.82 13.93 0.03
CA ALA A 15 -0.62 14.59 0.55
C ALA A 15 0.65 13.75 0.32
N ARG A 16 1.82 14.41 0.36
CA ARG A 16 3.14 13.80 0.25
C ARG A 16 3.92 14.00 1.54
N ASP A 17 4.46 12.91 2.07
CA ASP A 17 5.38 12.93 3.22
C ASP A 17 6.79 12.59 2.76
N TRP A 18 7.58 13.61 2.48
CA TRP A 18 8.98 13.49 2.05
C TRP A 18 9.92 13.07 3.17
N ASN A 19 9.49 13.21 4.43
CA ASN A 19 10.38 13.15 5.58
C ASN A 19 10.18 11.91 6.45
N ILE A 20 9.10 11.18 6.29
CA ILE A 20 8.91 9.93 7.02
C ILE A 20 10.02 8.93 6.65
N ARG A 21 10.56 8.25 7.66
CA ARG A 21 11.61 7.23 7.48
C ARG A 21 11.21 5.89 8.07
N TYR A 22 10.21 5.88 8.93
CA TYR A 22 9.65 4.67 9.52
C TYR A 22 8.14 4.77 9.53
N PHE A 23 7.49 3.74 9.03
CA PHE A 23 6.04 3.58 9.02
C PHE A 23 5.64 2.52 10.05
N HIS A 24 4.48 2.66 10.68
CA HIS A 24 4.06 1.79 11.80
C HIS A 24 5.10 1.74 12.94
N GLY A 25 5.58 2.90 13.38
CA GLY A 25 6.71 3.00 14.30
C GLY A 25 8.01 2.51 13.63
N PRO A 26 8.84 1.68 14.28
CA PRO A 26 10.08 1.18 13.69
C PRO A 26 9.90 -0.04 12.77
N ALA A 27 8.66 -0.47 12.50
CA ALA A 27 8.41 -1.74 11.84
C ALA A 27 8.69 -1.74 10.34
N TYR A 28 8.51 -0.59 9.65
CA TYR A 28 8.73 -0.48 8.22
C TYR A 28 9.56 0.77 7.88
N SER A 29 10.71 0.57 7.23
CA SER A 29 11.57 1.66 6.77
C SER A 29 11.10 2.23 5.43
N THR A 30 10.96 3.57 5.38
CA THR A 30 10.52 4.30 4.18
C THR A 30 11.64 5.24 3.71
N HIS A 31 12.67 4.69 3.06
CA HIS A 31 13.85 5.47 2.68
C HIS A 31 13.54 6.66 1.76
N ARG A 32 12.43 6.58 1.03
CA ARG A 32 12.00 7.57 0.03
C ARG A 32 10.72 8.31 0.41
N GLY A 33 10.31 8.26 1.69
CA GLY A 33 9.06 8.87 2.14
C GLY A 33 7.82 8.06 1.72
N THR A 34 6.65 8.71 1.72
CA THR A 34 5.38 8.11 1.30
C THR A 34 4.44 9.17 0.75
N THR A 35 3.29 8.75 0.24
CA THR A 35 2.13 9.60 -0.02
C THR A 35 0.93 9.06 0.75
N TYR A 36 -0.04 9.92 1.00
CA TYR A 36 -1.38 9.56 1.46
C TYR A 36 -2.33 10.01 0.37
N ASN A 37 -2.75 9.08 -0.48
CA ASN A 37 -3.55 9.39 -1.65
C ASN A 37 -5.03 9.33 -1.30
N ALA A 38 -5.72 10.41 -1.55
CA ALA A 38 -7.17 10.51 -1.51
C ALA A 38 -7.66 11.03 -2.86
N TYR A 39 -8.88 10.70 -3.23
CA TYR A 39 -9.39 11.01 -4.56
C TYR A 39 -10.76 11.68 -4.49
N LEU A 40 -11.02 12.61 -5.40
CA LEU A 40 -12.31 13.24 -5.58
C LEU A 40 -12.83 12.88 -6.97
N ILE A 41 -14.04 12.34 -7.03
CA ILE A 41 -14.80 12.09 -8.26
C ILE A 41 -15.94 13.09 -8.33
N LYS A 42 -15.92 13.97 -9.32
CA LYS A 42 -16.99 14.95 -9.57
C LYS A 42 -17.95 14.40 -10.60
N ASP A 43 -19.23 14.36 -10.24
CA ASP A 43 -20.32 13.95 -11.11
C ASP A 43 -21.62 14.64 -10.63
N GLU A 44 -22.81 14.16 -11.00
CA GLU A 44 -24.09 14.66 -10.43
C GLU A 44 -24.10 14.50 -8.90
N LYS A 45 -23.44 13.44 -8.39
CA LYS A 45 -23.09 13.23 -7.00
C LYS A 45 -21.59 13.19 -6.86
N ASN A 46 -21.05 14.06 -6.01
CA ASN A 46 -19.62 14.15 -5.78
C ASN A 46 -19.17 13.17 -4.70
N VAL A 47 -18.06 12.48 -4.94
CA VAL A 47 -17.56 11.40 -4.10
C VAL A 47 -16.14 11.67 -3.67
N LEU A 48 -15.90 11.73 -2.37
CA LEU A 48 -14.57 11.67 -1.79
C LEU A 48 -14.22 10.21 -1.51
N VAL A 49 -13.03 9.77 -1.88
CA VAL A 49 -12.53 8.40 -1.64
C VAL A 49 -11.27 8.46 -0.80
N ASP A 50 -11.30 7.82 0.35
CA ASP A 50 -10.26 7.77 1.38
C ASP A 50 -9.84 9.16 1.88
N GLY A 51 -8.90 9.19 2.80
CA GLY A 51 -8.39 10.40 3.41
C GLY A 51 -6.88 10.33 3.61
N VAL A 52 -6.38 11.03 4.63
CA VAL A 52 -4.95 11.16 4.88
C VAL A 52 -4.61 11.01 6.36
N PHE A 53 -3.34 10.74 6.63
CA PHE A 53 -2.79 10.73 7.98
C PHE A 53 -2.92 12.09 8.67
N LYS A 54 -3.16 12.08 9.97
CA LYS A 54 -3.49 13.25 10.80
C LYS A 54 -2.59 14.49 10.59
N PRO A 55 -1.25 14.40 10.50
CA PRO A 55 -0.40 15.56 10.29
C PRO A 55 -0.64 16.29 8.97
N PHE A 56 -1.28 15.64 8.00
CA PHE A 56 -1.48 16.16 6.63
C PHE A 56 -2.90 16.67 6.37
N ILE A 57 -3.78 16.71 7.39
CA ILE A 57 -5.17 17.18 7.27
C ILE A 57 -5.23 18.59 6.69
N GLY A 58 -4.38 19.51 7.16
CA GLY A 58 -4.34 20.88 6.65
C GLY A 58 -4.03 20.96 5.16
N LYS A 59 -3.04 20.17 4.71
CA LYS A 59 -2.67 20.08 3.28
C LYS A 59 -3.76 19.42 2.45
N PHE A 60 -4.37 18.37 2.95
CA PHE A 60 -5.49 17.70 2.32
C PHE A 60 -6.67 18.65 2.10
N PHE A 61 -7.04 19.43 3.12
CA PHE A 61 -8.13 20.41 3.01
C PHE A 61 -7.82 21.54 2.04
N GLU A 62 -6.58 22.03 2.03
CA GLU A 62 -6.12 23.00 1.03
C GLU A 62 -6.29 22.43 -0.39
N THR A 63 -5.79 21.20 -0.62
CA THR A 63 -5.80 20.56 -1.93
C THR A 63 -7.23 20.20 -2.39
N LEU A 64 -8.07 19.68 -1.49
CA LEU A 64 -9.48 19.37 -1.79
C LEU A 64 -10.29 20.64 -2.08
N GLY A 65 -10.08 21.70 -1.29
CA GLY A 65 -10.77 22.99 -1.45
C GLY A 65 -10.40 23.76 -2.72
N GLU A 66 -9.28 23.40 -3.40
CA GLU A 66 -8.97 23.94 -4.74
C GLU A 66 -9.96 23.45 -5.81
N VAL A 67 -10.64 22.31 -5.57
CA VAL A 67 -11.43 21.61 -6.59
C VAL A 67 -12.92 21.65 -6.31
N ILE A 68 -13.33 21.63 -5.03
CA ILE A 68 -14.74 21.54 -4.65
C ILE A 68 -15.01 22.26 -3.32
N ASP A 69 -16.22 22.78 -3.14
CA ASP A 69 -16.73 23.12 -1.82
C ASP A 69 -17.07 21.83 -1.07
N PHE A 70 -16.66 21.74 0.19
CA PHE A 70 -16.90 20.56 1.03
C PHE A 70 -18.39 20.24 1.17
N GLN A 71 -19.27 21.26 1.14
CA GLN A 71 -20.72 21.10 1.22
C GLN A 71 -21.35 20.49 -0.04
N GLU A 72 -20.58 20.37 -1.12
CA GLU A 72 -21.03 19.73 -2.37
C GLU A 72 -20.70 18.23 -2.42
N ILE A 73 -20.01 17.69 -1.41
CA ILE A 73 -19.67 16.26 -1.34
C ILE A 73 -20.87 15.48 -0.83
N ASP A 74 -21.38 14.55 -1.64
CA ASP A 74 -22.54 13.71 -1.35
C ASP A 74 -22.17 12.39 -0.67
N TYR A 75 -21.03 11.80 -1.06
CA TYR A 75 -20.54 10.51 -0.58
C TYR A 75 -19.11 10.60 -0.09
N TYR A 76 -18.82 9.89 0.99
CA TYR A 76 -17.46 9.66 1.45
C TYR A 76 -17.20 8.15 1.50
N VAL A 77 -16.44 7.62 0.56
CA VAL A 77 -16.03 6.22 0.52
C VAL A 77 -14.80 6.04 1.40
N VAL A 78 -14.86 5.08 2.31
CA VAL A 78 -13.73 4.66 3.14
C VAL A 78 -13.42 3.21 2.78
N ASN A 79 -12.38 3.01 1.95
CA ASN A 79 -11.94 1.69 1.54
C ASN A 79 -11.23 0.94 2.65
N HIS A 80 -10.60 1.67 3.60
CA HIS A 80 -9.82 1.12 4.69
C HIS A 80 -9.76 2.07 5.89
N VAL A 81 -9.86 1.52 7.11
CA VAL A 81 -9.98 2.31 8.34
C VAL A 81 -8.64 2.56 9.06
N GLU A 82 -7.52 2.06 8.55
CA GLU A 82 -6.22 2.33 9.15
C GLU A 82 -5.98 3.84 9.27
N PRO A 83 -5.38 4.33 10.40
CA PRO A 83 -5.31 5.77 10.67
C PRO A 83 -4.57 6.62 9.65
N ASP A 84 -3.71 6.04 8.84
CA ASP A 84 -3.02 6.78 7.76
C ASP A 84 -3.92 7.10 6.56
N HIS A 85 -5.09 6.43 6.44
CA HIS A 85 -6.15 6.73 5.49
C HIS A 85 -7.36 7.40 6.16
N SER A 86 -7.64 7.03 7.41
CA SER A 86 -8.88 7.43 8.09
C SER A 86 -8.72 8.51 9.15
N ALA A 87 -7.50 8.87 9.60
CA ALA A 87 -7.35 9.84 10.68
C ALA A 87 -7.84 11.25 10.35
N SER A 88 -8.00 11.59 9.08
CA SER A 88 -8.64 12.83 8.65
C SER A 88 -10.19 12.78 8.74
N PHE A 89 -10.79 11.60 8.89
CA PHE A 89 -12.24 11.39 8.85
C PHE A 89 -13.01 12.31 9.81
N PRO A 90 -12.71 12.41 11.11
CA PRO A 90 -13.51 13.26 12.03
C PRO A 90 -13.47 14.74 11.65
N GLU A 91 -12.31 15.23 11.21
CA GLU A 91 -12.17 16.63 10.82
C GLU A 91 -12.78 16.92 9.45
N THR A 92 -12.80 15.93 8.56
CA THR A 92 -13.47 15.98 7.27
C THR A 92 -14.98 16.03 7.48
N MET A 93 -15.56 15.15 8.31
CA MET A 93 -16.99 15.11 8.60
C MET A 93 -17.52 16.43 9.16
N LYS A 94 -16.74 17.19 9.94
CA LYS A 94 -17.13 18.53 10.44
C LYS A 94 -17.29 19.59 9.33
N ARG A 95 -16.76 19.32 8.14
CA ARG A 95 -16.79 20.25 6.99
C ARG A 95 -17.79 19.84 5.93
N LEU A 96 -18.15 18.56 5.89
CA LEU A 96 -19.13 18.03 4.95
C LEU A 96 -20.55 18.42 5.39
N ARG A 97 -21.51 18.26 4.51
CA ARG A 97 -22.94 18.43 4.79
C ARG A 97 -23.41 17.37 5.80
N ASP A 98 -24.44 17.68 6.58
CA ASP A 98 -24.92 16.78 7.64
C ASP A 98 -25.51 15.47 7.11
N ASP A 99 -25.99 15.43 5.87
CA ASP A 99 -26.61 14.28 5.23
C ASP A 99 -25.65 13.50 4.30
N VAL A 100 -24.34 13.80 4.35
CA VAL A 100 -23.34 13.00 3.62
C VAL A 100 -23.44 11.52 3.99
N VAL A 101 -23.33 10.66 2.97
CA VAL A 101 -23.41 9.20 3.19
C VAL A 101 -21.99 8.62 3.16
N ILE A 102 -21.65 7.87 4.21
CA ILE A 102 -20.37 7.18 4.32
C ILE A 102 -20.52 5.76 3.78
N ILE A 103 -19.75 5.43 2.76
CA ILE A 103 -19.77 4.13 2.09
C ILE A 103 -18.56 3.33 2.55
N CYS A 104 -18.79 2.17 3.14
CA CYS A 104 -17.74 1.26 3.61
C CYS A 104 -18.28 -0.17 3.72
N THR A 105 -17.40 -1.14 3.99
CA THR A 105 -17.83 -2.50 4.35
C THR A 105 -18.45 -2.54 5.75
N GLU A 106 -19.07 -3.66 6.12
CA GLU A 106 -19.56 -3.84 7.50
C GLU A 106 -18.42 -3.74 8.52
N LYS A 107 -17.25 -4.33 8.22
CA LYS A 107 -16.05 -4.21 9.07
C LYS A 107 -15.48 -2.80 9.09
N GLY A 108 -15.56 -2.08 7.97
CA GLY A 108 -15.21 -0.67 7.89
C GLY A 108 -16.10 0.20 8.79
N ARG A 109 -17.42 -0.06 8.80
CA ARG A 109 -18.35 0.60 9.71
C ARG A 109 -18.01 0.34 11.18
N GLU A 110 -17.81 -0.94 11.54
CA GLU A 110 -17.40 -1.31 12.90
C GLU A 110 -16.13 -0.57 13.32
N GLY A 111 -15.09 -0.57 12.47
CA GLY A 111 -13.82 0.10 12.74
C GLY A 111 -13.95 1.62 12.84
N LEU A 112 -14.72 2.27 11.96
CA LEU A 112 -14.97 3.72 12.04
C LEU A 112 -15.68 4.11 13.33
N ILE A 113 -16.66 3.32 13.76
CA ILE A 113 -17.35 3.53 15.03
C ILE A 113 -16.41 3.36 16.22
N GLU A 114 -15.57 2.32 16.20
CA GLU A 114 -14.60 2.07 17.26
C GLU A 114 -13.55 3.19 17.38
N HIS A 115 -13.05 3.68 16.26
CA HIS A 115 -12.03 4.73 16.23
C HIS A 115 -12.58 6.13 16.47
N TYR A 116 -13.79 6.44 15.94
CA TYR A 116 -14.26 7.83 15.83
C TYR A 116 -15.65 8.06 16.39
N GLY A 117 -16.29 7.04 16.94
CA GLY A 117 -17.64 7.11 17.51
C GLY A 117 -18.75 6.86 16.50
N ASP A 118 -19.98 6.79 17.02
CA ASP A 118 -21.20 6.56 16.25
C ASP A 118 -21.89 7.90 15.87
N GLY A 119 -22.98 7.83 15.11
CA GLY A 119 -23.81 8.98 14.73
C GLY A 119 -23.59 9.45 13.29
N TYR A 120 -22.85 8.72 12.50
CA TYR A 120 -22.68 8.99 11.07
C TYR A 120 -23.68 8.21 10.21
N ASN A 121 -23.99 8.72 9.02
CA ASN A 121 -24.93 8.11 8.08
C ASN A 121 -24.18 7.07 7.21
N PHE A 122 -24.16 5.81 7.63
CA PHE A 122 -23.46 4.73 6.95
C PHE A 122 -24.34 4.02 5.91
N GLN A 123 -23.78 3.76 4.74
CA GLN A 123 -24.25 2.81 3.76
C GLN A 123 -23.22 1.69 3.61
N VAL A 124 -23.56 0.50 4.15
CA VAL A 124 -22.72 -0.68 4.02
C VAL A 124 -22.86 -1.29 2.63
N VAL A 125 -21.71 -1.61 2.01
CA VAL A 125 -21.64 -2.25 0.70
C VAL A 125 -20.86 -3.57 0.75
N ARG A 126 -21.11 -4.42 -0.25
CA ARG A 126 -20.49 -5.73 -0.44
C ARG A 126 -20.02 -5.90 -1.88
N THR A 127 -19.24 -6.94 -2.12
CA THR A 127 -18.84 -7.32 -3.48
C THR A 127 -20.04 -7.43 -4.40
N GLY A 128 -20.01 -6.70 -5.51
CA GLY A 128 -21.06 -6.64 -6.52
C GLY A 128 -22.09 -5.53 -6.33
N ASP A 129 -22.12 -4.86 -5.19
CA ASP A 129 -22.96 -3.67 -5.00
C ASP A 129 -22.46 -2.53 -5.88
N THR A 130 -23.41 -1.71 -6.34
CA THR A 130 -23.12 -0.54 -7.19
C THR A 130 -23.92 0.67 -6.76
N ILE A 131 -23.34 1.86 -6.95
CA ILE A 131 -23.99 3.15 -6.71
C ILE A 131 -23.81 4.01 -7.95
N LYS A 132 -24.90 4.43 -8.57
CA LYS A 132 -24.86 5.38 -9.69
C LYS A 132 -24.74 6.80 -9.16
N ILE A 133 -23.75 7.55 -9.64
CA ILE A 133 -23.44 8.91 -9.17
C ILE A 133 -23.68 9.99 -10.23
N GLY A 134 -24.22 9.62 -11.38
CA GLY A 134 -24.49 10.46 -12.54
C GLY A 134 -24.15 9.71 -13.82
N LYS A 135 -23.17 10.20 -14.58
CA LYS A 135 -22.63 9.48 -15.75
C LYS A 135 -21.80 8.26 -15.36
N ARG A 136 -21.29 8.22 -14.11
CA ARG A 136 -20.45 7.16 -13.58
C ARG A 136 -21.18 6.29 -12.56
N THR A 137 -20.63 5.10 -12.37
CA THR A 137 -21.05 4.12 -11.38
C THR A 137 -19.86 3.77 -10.49
N LEU A 138 -20.08 3.67 -9.18
CA LEU A 138 -19.13 3.05 -8.26
C LEU A 138 -19.51 1.58 -8.09
N ALA A 139 -18.59 0.67 -8.28
CA ALA A 139 -18.74 -0.75 -7.99
C ALA A 139 -17.76 -1.13 -6.87
N PHE A 140 -18.18 -2.00 -5.96
CA PHE A 140 -17.42 -2.36 -4.78
C PHE A 140 -17.00 -3.82 -4.79
N VAL A 141 -15.77 -4.07 -4.33
CA VAL A 141 -15.21 -5.42 -4.18
C VAL A 141 -14.58 -5.51 -2.80
N GLU A 142 -15.17 -6.26 -1.90
CA GLU A 142 -14.56 -6.54 -0.59
C GLU A 142 -13.25 -7.29 -0.77
N ALA A 143 -12.24 -6.89 -0.03
CA ALA A 143 -10.90 -7.48 -0.06
C ALA A 143 -10.40 -7.80 1.37
N PRO A 144 -11.19 -8.56 2.17
CA PRO A 144 -10.89 -8.79 3.58
C PRO A 144 -9.50 -9.41 3.75
N MET A 145 -8.75 -8.89 4.72
CA MET A 145 -7.36 -9.26 5.01
C MET A 145 -6.37 -8.94 3.89
N LEU A 146 -6.71 -7.96 3.03
CA LEU A 146 -5.75 -7.40 2.08
C LEU A 146 -5.54 -5.88 2.33
N HIS A 147 -4.91 -5.40 3.52
CA HIS A 147 -4.36 -6.39 4.49
C HIS A 147 -5.13 -6.42 5.82
N TRP A 148 -6.22 -5.68 5.99
CA TRP A 148 -7.09 -5.66 7.17
C TRP A 148 -8.48 -6.24 6.84
N PRO A 149 -9.29 -6.61 7.87
CA PRO A 149 -10.59 -7.25 7.64
C PRO A 149 -11.63 -6.36 6.96
N ASP A 150 -11.46 -5.05 7.01
CA ASP A 150 -12.37 -4.03 6.48
C ASP A 150 -12.08 -3.64 5.03
N SER A 151 -10.90 -3.99 4.50
CA SER A 151 -10.42 -3.54 3.19
C SER A 151 -11.39 -3.84 2.05
N MET A 152 -11.59 -2.84 1.18
CA MET A 152 -12.33 -3.00 -0.08
C MET A 152 -11.70 -2.19 -1.21
N PHE A 153 -12.09 -2.51 -2.44
CA PHE A 153 -11.75 -1.76 -3.63
C PHE A 153 -13.00 -1.02 -4.13
N THR A 154 -12.81 0.21 -4.55
CA THR A 154 -13.79 0.98 -5.32
C THR A 154 -13.38 0.96 -6.78
N TYR A 155 -14.28 0.57 -7.67
CA TYR A 155 -14.03 0.52 -9.11
C TYR A 155 -15.02 1.41 -9.85
N VAL A 156 -14.53 2.15 -10.85
CA VAL A 156 -15.34 3.02 -11.72
C VAL A 156 -15.32 2.44 -13.15
N PRO A 157 -16.35 1.67 -13.55
CA PRO A 157 -16.36 0.94 -14.83
C PRO A 157 -16.18 1.83 -16.05
N GLU A 158 -16.87 2.98 -16.10
CA GLU A 158 -16.82 3.90 -17.23
C GLU A 158 -15.42 4.50 -17.45
N GLU A 159 -14.62 4.53 -16.41
CA GLU A 159 -13.24 5.04 -16.43
C GLU A 159 -12.20 3.92 -16.43
N LYS A 160 -12.62 2.66 -16.27
CA LYS A 160 -11.74 1.52 -16.04
C LYS A 160 -10.70 1.80 -14.95
N LEU A 161 -11.14 2.52 -13.91
CA LEU A 161 -10.32 3.00 -12.80
C LEU A 161 -10.55 2.15 -11.55
N LEU A 162 -9.49 1.57 -11.03
CA LEU A 162 -9.47 0.86 -9.75
C LEU A 162 -8.84 1.75 -8.67
N LEU A 163 -9.53 1.90 -7.54
CA LEU A 163 -9.10 2.57 -6.32
C LEU A 163 -8.99 1.50 -5.21
N PRO A 164 -7.85 0.79 -5.14
CA PRO A 164 -7.74 -0.44 -4.34
C PRO A 164 -7.21 -0.22 -2.94
N ASN A 165 -7.16 1.03 -2.45
CA ASN A 165 -6.48 1.43 -1.24
C ASN A 165 -5.00 0.96 -1.26
N ASP A 166 -4.54 0.15 -0.32
CA ASP A 166 -3.14 -0.26 -0.17
C ASP A 166 -2.64 -1.21 -1.24
N ALA A 167 -3.53 -1.99 -1.84
CA ALA A 167 -3.12 -2.92 -2.87
C ALA A 167 -2.49 -2.18 -4.07
N PHE A 168 -1.40 -2.74 -4.59
CA PHE A 168 -0.58 -2.14 -5.64
C PHE A 168 0.14 -0.85 -5.26
N GLY A 169 0.05 -0.43 -4.00
CA GLY A 169 0.74 0.73 -3.45
C GLY A 169 2.18 0.47 -3.05
N MET A 170 2.87 1.53 -2.64
CA MET A 170 4.24 1.51 -2.14
C MET A 170 4.54 2.76 -1.32
N HIS A 171 5.48 2.68 -0.38
CA HIS A 171 5.94 3.86 0.34
C HIS A 171 7.02 4.59 -0.47
N LEU A 172 6.56 5.53 -1.28
CA LEU A 172 7.40 6.36 -2.13
C LEU A 172 6.78 7.75 -2.29
N ALA A 173 7.46 8.79 -1.81
CA ALA A 173 7.12 10.16 -2.11
C ALA A 173 7.65 10.55 -3.49
N VAL A 174 6.80 11.10 -4.34
CA VAL A 174 7.14 11.49 -5.72
C VAL A 174 6.62 12.89 -6.05
N ALA A 175 7.34 13.61 -6.89
CA ALA A 175 6.89 14.88 -7.41
C ALA A 175 5.79 14.71 -8.47
N ARG A 176 5.90 13.67 -9.29
CA ARG A 176 4.95 13.31 -10.34
C ARG A 176 4.29 11.99 -10.00
N LEU A 177 2.95 11.92 -10.05
CA LEU A 177 2.21 10.80 -9.50
C LEU A 177 2.14 9.56 -10.41
N PHE A 178 2.41 9.68 -11.69
CA PHE A 178 2.20 8.55 -12.60
C PHE A 178 3.45 7.69 -12.78
N ASP A 179 3.25 6.39 -12.99
CA ASP A 179 4.32 5.40 -13.19
C ASP A 179 5.24 5.73 -14.36
N ASP A 180 4.69 6.23 -15.48
CA ASP A 180 5.43 6.60 -16.67
C ASP A 180 6.22 7.92 -16.56
N GLU A 181 6.12 8.60 -15.43
CA GLU A 181 6.84 9.84 -15.13
C GLU A 181 7.98 9.61 -14.10
N ASN A 182 8.18 8.38 -13.64
CA ASN A 182 9.14 8.01 -12.62
C ASN A 182 10.08 6.90 -13.10
N ASP A 183 11.16 6.68 -12.37
CA ASP A 183 12.11 5.59 -12.66
C ASP A 183 11.45 4.23 -12.35
N GLU A 184 11.25 3.41 -13.38
CA GLU A 184 10.59 2.11 -13.30
C GLU A 184 11.31 1.16 -12.34
N VAL A 185 12.66 1.20 -12.30
CA VAL A 185 13.44 0.34 -11.39
C VAL A 185 13.13 0.71 -9.94
N VAL A 186 13.08 2.01 -9.63
CA VAL A 186 12.79 2.49 -8.28
C VAL A 186 11.36 2.13 -7.86
N ILE A 187 10.36 2.40 -8.71
CA ILE A 187 8.96 2.09 -8.35
C ILE A 187 8.74 0.59 -8.14
N MET A 188 9.35 -0.26 -8.98
CA MET A 188 9.23 -1.71 -8.82
C MET A 188 9.97 -2.25 -7.59
N GLN A 189 11.11 -1.65 -7.22
CA GLN A 189 11.81 -1.99 -5.97
C GLN A 189 10.96 -1.65 -4.74
N GLU A 190 10.38 -0.45 -4.68
CA GLU A 190 9.54 -0.03 -3.55
C GLU A 190 8.22 -0.82 -3.51
N ALA A 191 7.60 -1.14 -4.65
CA ALA A 191 6.43 -2.01 -4.71
C ALA A 191 6.74 -3.42 -4.20
N LYS A 192 7.89 -4.00 -4.62
CA LYS A 192 8.35 -5.31 -4.10
C LYS A 192 8.62 -5.26 -2.60
N LYS A 193 9.26 -4.18 -2.12
CA LYS A 193 9.53 -3.98 -0.69
C LYS A 193 8.24 -3.94 0.12
N TYR A 194 7.24 -3.20 -0.36
CA TYR A 194 5.90 -3.15 0.26
C TYR A 194 5.27 -4.54 0.33
N PHE A 195 5.23 -5.25 -0.81
CA PHE A 195 4.68 -6.60 -0.88
C PHE A 195 5.40 -7.55 0.08
N ALA A 196 6.72 -7.60 0.03
CA ALA A 196 7.55 -8.53 0.81
C ALA A 196 7.38 -8.37 2.32
N ASN A 197 7.25 -7.12 2.79
CA ASN A 197 7.21 -6.81 4.22
C ASN A 197 5.79 -6.76 4.82
N ILE A 198 4.76 -6.51 4.00
CA ILE A 198 3.38 -6.32 4.49
C ILE A 198 2.46 -7.43 3.98
N LEU A 199 2.53 -7.76 2.69
CA LEU A 199 1.54 -8.59 2.02
C LEU A 199 1.88 -10.09 1.97
N THR A 200 3.13 -10.48 2.18
CA THR A 200 3.57 -11.87 2.12
C THR A 200 2.71 -12.85 2.93
N PRO A 201 2.28 -12.54 4.18
CA PRO A 201 1.42 -13.44 4.95
C PRO A 201 0.06 -13.69 4.30
N PHE A 202 -0.37 -12.82 3.40
CA PHE A 202 -1.68 -12.86 2.73
C PHE A 202 -1.60 -13.37 1.29
N SER A 203 -0.46 -13.89 0.84
CA SER A 203 -0.20 -14.32 -0.55
C SER A 203 -1.32 -15.23 -1.13
N GLY A 204 -1.81 -16.20 -0.34
CA GLY A 204 -2.90 -17.06 -0.77
C GLY A 204 -4.24 -16.32 -1.01
N LEU A 205 -4.51 -15.29 -0.20
CA LEU A 205 -5.70 -14.44 -0.36
C LEU A 205 -5.56 -13.53 -1.59
N ILE A 206 -4.35 -13.03 -1.84
CA ILE A 206 -4.05 -12.22 -3.03
C ILE A 206 -4.29 -13.02 -4.31
N ILE A 207 -3.79 -14.26 -4.39
CA ILE A 207 -4.05 -15.15 -5.55
C ILE A 207 -5.55 -15.32 -5.78
N ASN A 208 -6.30 -15.62 -4.73
CA ASN A 208 -7.75 -15.79 -4.82
C ASN A 208 -8.46 -14.51 -5.26
N LYS A 209 -8.04 -13.35 -4.73
CA LYS A 209 -8.64 -12.05 -5.09
C LYS A 209 -8.32 -11.65 -6.53
N LEU A 210 -7.09 -11.85 -7.00
CA LEU A 210 -6.73 -11.61 -8.41
C LEU A 210 -7.56 -12.49 -9.36
N LYS A 211 -7.79 -13.75 -8.98
CA LYS A 211 -8.67 -14.64 -9.75
C LYS A 211 -10.12 -14.16 -9.76
N GLU A 212 -10.67 -13.79 -8.60
CA GLU A 212 -12.03 -13.24 -8.47
C GLU A 212 -12.22 -11.99 -9.35
N VAL A 213 -11.31 -11.01 -9.25
CA VAL A 213 -11.34 -9.78 -10.08
C VAL A 213 -11.27 -10.10 -11.57
N THR A 214 -10.48 -11.11 -11.97
CA THR A 214 -10.39 -11.57 -13.34
C THR A 214 -11.72 -12.23 -13.80
N GLU A 215 -12.32 -13.07 -12.96
CA GLU A 215 -13.59 -13.73 -13.23
C GLU A 215 -14.76 -12.73 -13.31
N MET A 216 -14.68 -11.63 -12.56
CA MET A 216 -15.63 -10.50 -12.68
C MET A 216 -15.51 -9.74 -14.01
N GLY A 217 -14.44 -9.96 -14.78
CA GLY A 217 -14.22 -9.32 -16.07
C GLY A 217 -13.95 -7.81 -15.97
N LEU A 218 -13.36 -7.35 -14.86
CA LEU A 218 -13.03 -5.93 -14.69
C LEU A 218 -11.92 -5.53 -15.65
N GLU A 219 -12.21 -4.60 -16.55
CA GLU A 219 -11.21 -3.96 -17.40
C GLU A 219 -10.54 -2.81 -16.64
N ILE A 220 -9.24 -2.87 -16.44
CA ILE A 220 -8.50 -1.89 -15.63
C ILE A 220 -7.44 -1.20 -16.49
N ASP A 221 -7.64 0.09 -16.75
CA ASP A 221 -6.70 0.94 -17.49
C ASP A 221 -5.86 1.81 -16.53
N MET A 222 -6.32 2.00 -15.28
CA MET A 222 -5.64 2.78 -14.26
C MET A 222 -5.85 2.17 -12.88
N ILE A 223 -4.77 2.08 -12.09
CA ILE A 223 -4.83 1.73 -10.66
C ILE A 223 -4.32 2.92 -9.86
N ALA A 224 -5.16 3.44 -8.97
CA ALA A 224 -4.88 4.60 -8.14
C ALA A 224 -4.88 4.20 -6.64
N PRO A 225 -3.73 3.71 -6.11
CA PRO A 225 -3.62 3.22 -4.74
C PRO A 225 -3.52 4.36 -3.73
N SER A 226 -3.63 4.03 -2.44
CA SER A 226 -3.54 4.99 -1.35
C SER A 226 -2.12 5.46 -1.04
N HIS A 227 -1.10 4.75 -1.51
CA HIS A 227 0.31 5.10 -1.34
C HIS A 227 1.11 5.02 -2.64
N GLY A 228 2.07 5.94 -2.78
CA GLY A 228 3.00 5.96 -3.90
C GLY A 228 2.39 6.53 -5.18
N ILE A 229 2.75 5.90 -6.29
CA ILE A 229 2.38 6.35 -7.64
C ILE A 229 1.03 5.80 -8.09
N ILE A 230 0.49 6.39 -9.15
CA ILE A 230 -0.69 5.90 -9.86
C ILE A 230 -0.22 5.17 -11.12
N TRP A 231 -0.66 3.94 -11.29
CA TRP A 231 -0.36 3.11 -12.45
C TRP A 231 -1.31 3.44 -13.60
N ARG A 232 -0.78 3.85 -14.75
CA ARG A 232 -1.54 4.09 -15.99
C ARG A 232 -0.90 3.48 -17.23
N ARG A 233 0.41 3.21 -17.21
CA ARG A 233 1.14 2.58 -18.31
C ARG A 233 1.43 1.10 -18.00
N ASN A 234 1.90 0.82 -16.79
CA ASN A 234 2.36 -0.52 -16.39
C ASN A 234 1.32 -1.27 -15.53
N VAL A 235 0.02 -1.04 -15.78
CA VAL A 235 -1.09 -1.66 -15.04
C VAL A 235 -1.02 -3.20 -15.11
N VAL A 236 -0.87 -3.76 -16.31
CA VAL A 236 -0.77 -5.22 -16.49
C VAL A 236 0.49 -5.75 -15.81
N THR A 237 1.60 -5.04 -15.96
CA THR A 237 2.89 -5.43 -15.36
C THR A 237 2.81 -5.53 -13.83
N ILE A 238 2.20 -4.56 -13.15
CA ILE A 238 2.11 -4.63 -11.68
C ILE A 238 1.14 -5.72 -11.22
N ILE A 239 0.04 -5.98 -11.94
CA ILE A 239 -0.88 -7.09 -11.64
C ILE A 239 -0.16 -8.43 -11.80
N GLU A 240 0.59 -8.62 -12.89
CA GLU A 240 1.41 -9.82 -13.11
C GLU A 240 2.48 -9.99 -12.04
N LYS A 241 3.12 -8.89 -11.60
CA LYS A 241 4.10 -8.93 -10.51
C LYS A 241 3.46 -9.32 -9.17
N TYR A 242 2.28 -8.83 -8.87
CA TYR A 242 1.56 -9.26 -7.67
C TYR A 242 1.22 -10.75 -7.70
N ALA A 243 0.80 -11.28 -8.86
CA ALA A 243 0.57 -12.71 -9.04
C ALA A 243 1.87 -13.53 -8.88
N GLU A 244 2.96 -13.09 -9.53
CA GLU A 244 4.30 -13.71 -9.42
C GLU A 244 4.79 -13.72 -7.96
N TRP A 245 4.67 -12.58 -7.26
CA TRP A 245 5.09 -12.45 -5.87
C TRP A 245 4.23 -13.31 -4.93
N ALA A 246 2.92 -13.34 -5.16
CA ALA A 246 2.01 -14.15 -4.35
C ALA A 246 2.24 -15.67 -4.50
N GLU A 247 2.77 -16.13 -5.62
CA GLU A 247 3.20 -17.52 -5.80
C GLU A 247 4.46 -17.87 -4.98
N MET A 248 5.18 -16.88 -4.46
CA MET A 248 6.41 -17.02 -3.65
C MET A 248 7.45 -17.95 -4.31
N LYS A 249 7.59 -17.88 -5.64
CA LYS A 249 8.55 -18.70 -6.37
C LYS A 249 9.99 -18.24 -6.08
N PRO A 250 10.85 -19.12 -5.54
CA PRO A 250 12.21 -18.73 -5.24
C PRO A 250 13.05 -18.59 -6.52
N ARG A 251 13.98 -17.63 -6.50
CA ARG A 251 15.04 -17.47 -7.49
C ARG A 251 16.30 -18.20 -7.04
N ASP A 252 17.20 -18.50 -7.94
CA ASP A 252 18.51 -19.07 -7.62
C ASP A 252 19.42 -18.02 -6.95
N LYS A 253 19.02 -17.65 -5.75
CA LYS A 253 19.63 -16.62 -4.89
C LYS A 253 19.75 -17.15 -3.47
N ALA A 254 20.87 -16.86 -2.81
CA ALA A 254 21.07 -17.08 -1.38
C ALA A 254 21.22 -15.73 -0.64
N VAL A 255 20.57 -15.61 0.50
CA VAL A 255 20.73 -14.47 1.40
C VAL A 255 21.42 -14.93 2.67
N ILE A 256 22.54 -14.29 2.99
CA ILE A 256 23.32 -14.55 4.19
C ILE A 256 23.11 -13.34 5.12
N VAL A 257 22.53 -13.58 6.29
CA VAL A 257 22.32 -12.56 7.33
C VAL A 257 23.13 -12.97 8.55
N TYR A 258 24.01 -12.14 9.01
CA TYR A 258 24.83 -12.44 10.16
C TYR A 258 25.04 -11.21 11.06
N ASP A 259 25.48 -11.48 12.27
CA ASP A 259 26.16 -10.51 13.09
C ASP A 259 27.33 -11.18 13.84
N THR A 260 28.22 -10.39 14.42
CA THR A 260 29.46 -10.89 15.01
C THR A 260 29.88 -10.06 16.22
N MET A 261 30.57 -10.69 17.15
CA MET A 261 31.20 -10.00 18.31
C MET A 261 32.71 -9.76 18.10
N TRP A 262 33.40 -10.77 17.52
CA TRP A 262 34.85 -10.81 17.38
C TRP A 262 35.27 -11.34 16.00
N ASP A 263 34.53 -10.95 14.97
CA ASP A 263 34.75 -11.19 13.54
C ASP A 263 34.76 -12.67 13.08
N SER A 264 34.68 -13.64 13.99
CA SER A 264 34.71 -15.07 13.60
C SER A 264 33.47 -15.46 12.75
N THR A 265 32.28 -14.95 13.08
CA THR A 265 31.07 -15.22 12.31
C THR A 265 31.13 -14.52 10.95
N GLU A 266 31.71 -13.33 10.88
CA GLU A 266 31.95 -12.59 9.64
C GLU A 266 32.86 -13.37 8.70
N LEU A 267 34.00 -13.89 9.21
CA LEU A 267 34.90 -14.72 8.42
C LEU A 267 34.22 -16.00 7.88
N LEU A 268 33.32 -16.61 8.67
CA LEU A 268 32.53 -17.75 8.21
C LEU A 268 31.53 -17.35 7.13
N ALA A 269 30.82 -16.22 7.31
CA ALA A 269 29.88 -15.71 6.35
C ALA A 269 30.55 -15.41 5.01
N ASP A 270 31.74 -14.76 5.04
CA ASP A 270 32.54 -14.48 3.84
C ASP A 270 32.96 -15.78 3.12
N LYS A 271 33.40 -16.80 3.87
CA LYS A 271 33.80 -18.10 3.26
C LYS A 271 32.63 -18.84 2.65
N ILE A 272 31.45 -18.75 3.26
CA ILE A 272 30.21 -19.31 2.68
C ILE A 272 29.84 -18.56 1.41
N ALA A 273 29.93 -17.22 1.44
CA ALA A 273 29.69 -16.37 0.27
C ALA A 273 30.64 -16.73 -0.88
N ASP A 274 31.97 -16.82 -0.61
CA ASP A 274 32.98 -17.27 -1.61
C ASP A 274 32.61 -18.62 -2.23
N GLY A 275 32.16 -19.58 -1.40
CA GLY A 275 31.77 -20.91 -1.87
C GLY A 275 30.56 -20.85 -2.80
N LEU A 276 29.52 -20.09 -2.43
CA LEU A 276 28.31 -19.93 -3.25
C LEU A 276 28.59 -19.20 -4.57
N ILE A 277 29.43 -18.17 -4.53
CA ILE A 277 29.86 -17.43 -5.74
C ILE A 277 30.59 -18.39 -6.72
N ASN A 278 31.47 -19.25 -6.20
CA ASN A 278 32.20 -20.22 -7.02
C ASN A 278 31.27 -21.23 -7.70
N GLU A 279 30.12 -21.53 -7.10
CA GLU A 279 29.06 -22.37 -7.68
C GLU A 279 28.09 -21.57 -8.59
N GLY A 280 28.33 -20.28 -8.82
CA GLY A 280 27.52 -19.43 -9.70
C GLY A 280 26.19 -18.97 -9.09
N ILE A 281 26.04 -19.06 -7.77
CA ILE A 281 24.82 -18.61 -7.07
C ILE A 281 24.85 -17.09 -6.87
N ASP A 282 23.75 -16.40 -7.18
CA ASP A 282 23.58 -15.00 -6.80
C ASP A 282 23.43 -14.88 -5.28
N ILE A 283 24.21 -13.99 -4.66
CA ILE A 283 24.23 -13.85 -3.21
C ILE A 283 23.93 -12.42 -2.77
N ARG A 284 23.33 -12.31 -1.58
CA ARG A 284 23.28 -11.08 -0.80
C ARG A 284 23.82 -11.37 0.59
N LEU A 285 24.74 -10.52 1.07
CA LEU A 285 25.40 -10.64 2.36
C LEU A 285 25.11 -9.43 3.22
N TYR A 286 24.48 -9.63 4.37
CA TYR A 286 24.06 -8.58 5.27
C TYR A 286 24.60 -8.79 6.68
N LYS A 287 25.27 -7.77 7.21
CA LYS A 287 25.56 -7.64 8.64
C LYS A 287 24.40 -6.89 9.28
N GLN A 288 23.63 -7.57 10.14
CA GLN A 288 22.35 -7.09 10.66
C GLN A 288 22.45 -5.74 11.37
N SER A 289 23.49 -5.53 12.19
CA SER A 289 23.69 -4.31 12.99
C SER A 289 23.88 -3.02 12.17
N VAL A 290 24.18 -3.13 10.87
CA VAL A 290 24.42 -1.99 9.98
C VAL A 290 23.53 -2.01 8.72
N SER A 291 22.60 -2.96 8.64
CA SER A 291 21.70 -3.14 7.49
C SER A 291 20.25 -2.87 7.87
N ASP A 292 19.47 -2.40 6.91
CA ASP A 292 18.04 -2.20 7.10
C ASP A 292 17.29 -3.54 7.07
N ARG A 293 16.47 -3.78 8.09
CA ARG A 293 15.71 -5.03 8.24
C ARG A 293 14.74 -5.26 7.08
N ASN A 294 14.05 -4.24 6.64
CA ASN A 294 13.04 -4.37 5.58
C ASN A 294 13.70 -4.61 4.22
N ASP A 295 14.90 -4.08 4.00
CA ASP A 295 15.68 -4.39 2.79
C ASP A 295 16.14 -5.85 2.82
N ILE A 296 16.57 -6.37 3.98
CA ILE A 296 16.90 -7.79 4.16
C ILE A 296 15.68 -8.67 3.88
N ILE A 297 14.52 -8.38 4.46
CA ILE A 297 13.28 -9.14 4.23
C ILE A 297 12.89 -9.11 2.74
N THR A 298 13.07 -7.98 2.06
CA THR A 298 12.81 -7.85 0.62
C THR A 298 13.71 -8.78 -0.22
N GLU A 299 14.96 -8.95 0.20
CA GLU A 299 15.88 -9.89 -0.45
C GLU A 299 15.61 -11.36 -0.08
N ILE A 300 15.20 -11.62 1.15
CA ILE A 300 14.80 -12.97 1.61
C ILE A 300 13.56 -13.45 0.86
N PHE A 301 12.64 -12.56 0.54
CA PHE A 301 11.31 -12.85 -0.01
C PHE A 301 11.32 -13.80 -1.22
N ASP A 302 12.28 -13.64 -2.14
CA ASP A 302 12.42 -14.48 -3.33
C ASP A 302 13.73 -15.30 -3.34
N ALA A 303 14.35 -15.47 -2.16
CA ALA A 303 15.56 -16.29 -2.05
C ALA A 303 15.24 -17.78 -1.93
N LYS A 304 16.06 -18.62 -2.58
CA LYS A 304 15.99 -20.08 -2.49
C LYS A 304 16.65 -20.61 -1.21
N ALA A 305 17.62 -19.88 -0.68
CA ALA A 305 18.33 -20.25 0.55
C ALA A 305 18.52 -19.03 1.44
N ILE A 306 18.35 -19.26 2.74
CA ILE A 306 18.60 -18.27 3.79
C ILE A 306 19.61 -18.88 4.75
N ILE A 307 20.71 -18.16 5.01
CA ILE A 307 21.77 -18.57 5.90
C ILE A 307 21.87 -17.54 7.02
N ILE A 308 21.73 -17.96 8.27
CA ILE A 308 21.79 -17.09 9.44
C ILE A 308 23.03 -17.42 10.24
N GLY A 309 23.89 -16.43 10.46
CA GLY A 309 25.13 -16.55 11.22
C GLY A 309 25.11 -15.73 12.53
N SER A 310 25.31 -16.40 13.67
CA SER A 310 25.39 -15.76 14.98
C SER A 310 26.46 -16.40 15.85
N PRO A 311 27.26 -15.62 16.60
CA PRO A 311 27.96 -16.17 17.75
C PRO A 311 26.96 -16.54 18.84
N THR A 312 27.34 -17.45 19.72
CA THR A 312 26.54 -17.81 20.88
C THR A 312 26.83 -16.86 22.03
N ILE A 313 25.80 -16.25 22.59
CA ILE A 313 25.85 -15.44 23.81
C ILE A 313 24.81 -15.97 24.80
N ASN A 314 25.23 -16.31 26.03
CA ASN A 314 24.34 -16.87 27.07
C ASN A 314 23.45 -18.03 26.57
N ASN A 315 24.00 -18.90 25.73
CA ASN A 315 23.33 -20.04 25.07
C ASN A 315 22.19 -19.66 24.08
N VAL A 316 22.14 -18.42 23.61
CA VAL A 316 21.21 -17.96 22.58
C VAL A 316 21.95 -17.22 21.46
N ILE A 317 21.25 -16.92 20.36
CA ILE A 317 21.75 -16.05 19.28
C ILE A 317 21.82 -14.60 19.74
N LEU A 318 22.57 -13.76 19.03
CA LEU A 318 22.59 -12.33 19.28
C LEU A 318 21.19 -11.71 19.15
N PRO A 319 20.81 -10.79 20.07
CA PRO A 319 19.48 -10.15 20.03
C PRO A 319 19.18 -9.43 18.71
N GLU A 320 20.20 -8.90 18.05
CA GLU A 320 20.09 -8.20 16.77
C GLU A 320 19.54 -9.10 15.64
N LEU A 321 19.72 -10.44 15.76
CA LEU A 321 19.25 -11.43 14.79
C LEU A 321 17.87 -12.01 15.15
N VAL A 322 17.28 -11.60 16.27
CA VAL A 322 15.92 -11.98 16.65
C VAL A 322 14.94 -11.04 15.95
N PRO A 323 13.89 -11.56 15.26
CA PRO A 323 12.90 -10.75 14.57
C PRO A 323 12.14 -9.80 15.49
#